data_ee8bffa3376fdbdfd0a6da2f6d7d4422
#
_entry.id   ee8bffa3376fdbdfd0a6da2f6d7d4422
#
_cell.length_a   1.000
_cell.length_b   1.000
_cell.length_c   1.000
_cell.angle_alpha   90.00
_cell.angle_beta   90.00
_cell.angle_gamma   90.00
#
_symmetry.space_group_name_H-M   'P 1'
#
loop_
_entity.id
_entity.type
_entity.pdbx_description
1 polymer ?
#
loop_
_entity_poly.entity_id
_entity_poly.type
_entity_poly.pdbx_seq_one_letter_code
_entity_poly.pdbx_strand_id
1 'polypeptide(L)'
;MKSESPRILIYSHDSFGLGHLRRCRAIAQSLVGKFDTLSVLILSGSPIIGSFEFRSRVDFVRIPGVIKLRNGEYTSLSLHLNIDHTLEIRSSIIEHTAQVFAPDIFIVDKEPLGLRGEVLGTLEMLKETGTRLVLGLRDVMDDPHILQQEWERKNVHPALEDLYDELWVYGPEGMCDPLAGIDLPQSVFDKMLYTGFLRREMPKGAKLTEPLPFGEEPFILVTPGGGGDGVEMVDWVMRAYESHGRPLFPALIVLGPFMPAAAVSDFMARAEHLRDVHIMRFTPQIEPYLQAATAIVGMGGYNTFCEILSFDKPTLLVPRIIPRREQAIRAAQAEEKGLLTVLPIERYPQVEPMLDALAALPGRARPSMAGVDNLLSGIEVIETRVEEILSARPRFQQQRRSAV
;
A
#
# COMPACT_ATOMS: atom_id res chain seq x y z
N MET A 1 8.33 -37.37 14.34
CA MET A 1 8.28 -35.93 14.60
C MET A 1 7.49 -35.28 13.45
N LYS A 2 6.37 -34.60 13.71
CA LYS A 2 5.69 -33.86 12.67
C LYS A 2 6.63 -32.76 12.14
N SER A 3 6.91 -32.77 10.85
CA SER A 3 7.58 -31.67 10.18
C SER A 3 6.83 -30.38 10.51
N GLU A 4 7.47 -29.48 11.27
CA GLU A 4 6.84 -28.19 11.55
C GLU A 4 6.79 -27.37 10.26
N SER A 5 5.59 -27.07 9.80
CA SER A 5 5.34 -26.21 8.63
C SER A 5 5.92 -24.81 8.84
N PRO A 6 6.49 -24.16 7.82
CA PRO A 6 7.03 -22.81 7.94
C PRO A 6 5.94 -21.80 8.32
N ARG A 7 6.34 -20.79 9.09
CA ARG A 7 5.43 -19.76 9.63
C ARG A 7 5.99 -18.37 9.39
N ILE A 8 5.16 -17.49 8.87
CA ILE A 8 5.48 -16.07 8.69
C ILE A 8 4.49 -15.23 9.50
N LEU A 9 5.00 -14.35 10.32
CA LEU A 9 4.23 -13.35 11.02
C LEU A 9 4.42 -12.00 10.31
N ILE A 10 3.34 -11.26 10.08
CA ILE A 10 3.38 -9.93 9.45
C ILE A 10 2.72 -8.92 10.39
N TYR A 11 3.45 -7.88 10.78
CA TYR A 11 2.88 -6.74 11.47
C TYR A 11 2.49 -5.66 10.45
N SER A 12 1.20 -5.38 10.37
CA SER A 12 0.63 -4.34 9.52
C SER A 12 0.37 -3.07 10.34
N HIS A 13 1.09 -1.99 10.03
CA HIS A 13 1.02 -0.72 10.75
C HIS A 13 -0.26 0.06 10.41
N ASP A 14 -1.42 -0.46 10.82
CA ASP A 14 -2.72 0.16 10.54
C ASP A 14 -3.13 1.11 11.68
N SER A 15 -2.94 2.41 11.46
CA SER A 15 -3.50 3.46 12.32
C SER A 15 -4.71 4.14 11.69
N PHE A 16 -4.74 4.26 10.37
CA PHE A 16 -5.84 4.79 9.56
C PHE A 16 -5.61 4.45 8.08
N GLY A 17 -6.66 4.03 7.38
CA GLY A 17 -6.60 3.66 5.96
C GLY A 17 -6.37 2.16 5.72
N LEU A 18 -6.36 1.77 4.45
CA LEU A 18 -6.29 0.37 4.00
C LEU A 18 -4.92 -0.02 3.41
N GLY A 19 -3.99 0.94 3.35
CA GLY A 19 -2.77 0.80 2.57
C GLY A 19 -1.85 -0.30 3.07
N HIS A 20 -1.65 -0.39 4.36
CA HIS A 20 -0.78 -1.39 4.99
C HIS A 20 -1.40 -2.78 4.88
N LEU A 21 -2.65 -2.93 5.30
CA LEU A 21 -3.38 -4.20 5.27
C LEU A 21 -3.45 -4.78 3.85
N ARG A 22 -3.80 -3.97 2.84
CA ARG A 22 -3.86 -4.42 1.44
C ARG A 22 -2.51 -4.93 0.93
N ARG A 23 -1.41 -4.30 1.32
CA ARG A 23 -0.06 -4.73 0.97
C ARG A 23 0.32 -6.02 1.68
N CYS A 24 0.19 -6.07 3.01
CA CYS A 24 0.48 -7.27 3.81
C CYS A 24 -0.35 -8.48 3.35
N ARG A 25 -1.64 -8.27 3.05
CA ARG A 25 -2.52 -9.31 2.51
C ARG A 25 -2.06 -9.82 1.15
N ALA A 26 -1.63 -8.93 0.24
CA ALA A 26 -1.14 -9.32 -1.08
C ALA A 26 0.11 -10.21 -0.96
N ILE A 27 1.07 -9.83 -0.11
CA ILE A 27 2.27 -10.63 0.17
C ILE A 27 1.87 -11.98 0.79
N ALA A 28 1.03 -11.98 1.83
CA ALA A 28 0.59 -13.20 2.50
C ALA A 28 -0.10 -14.18 1.56
N GLN A 29 -1.02 -13.68 0.73
CA GLN A 29 -1.77 -14.52 -0.23
C GLN A 29 -0.91 -15.10 -1.33
N SER A 30 0.10 -14.36 -1.80
CA SER A 30 1.07 -14.86 -2.77
C SER A 30 1.92 -15.96 -2.15
N LEU A 31 2.50 -15.72 -0.98
CA LEU A 31 3.35 -16.69 -0.30
C LEU A 31 2.63 -18.03 -0.01
N VAL A 32 1.39 -18.02 0.47
CA VAL A 32 0.65 -19.28 0.64
C VAL A 32 0.19 -19.90 -0.69
N GLY A 33 0.15 -19.12 -1.76
CA GLY A 33 -0.06 -19.62 -3.13
C GLY A 33 1.15 -20.37 -3.68
N LYS A 34 2.36 -19.94 -3.31
CA LYS A 34 3.63 -20.50 -3.72
C LYS A 34 4.06 -21.72 -2.88
N PHE A 35 3.84 -21.63 -1.56
CA PHE A 35 4.33 -22.62 -0.59
C PHE A 35 3.15 -23.38 0.05
N ASP A 36 2.98 -24.66 -0.29
CA ASP A 36 1.82 -25.45 0.12
C ASP A 36 1.71 -25.73 1.63
N THR A 37 2.81 -25.63 2.37
CA THR A 37 2.86 -25.91 3.82
C THR A 37 2.99 -24.66 4.67
N LEU A 38 3.17 -23.49 4.06
CA LEU A 38 3.36 -22.23 4.76
C LEU A 38 2.05 -21.74 5.41
N SER A 39 2.16 -21.27 6.66
CA SER A 39 1.12 -20.52 7.33
C SER A 39 1.55 -19.07 7.55
N VAL A 40 0.67 -18.13 7.30
CA VAL A 40 0.91 -16.68 7.50
C VAL A 40 -0.13 -16.13 8.47
N LEU A 41 0.35 -15.42 9.51
CA LEU A 41 -0.51 -14.72 10.47
C LEU A 41 -0.26 -13.22 10.37
N ILE A 42 -1.32 -12.42 10.24
CA ILE A 42 -1.24 -10.96 10.12
C ILE A 42 -1.72 -10.31 11.41
N LEU A 43 -0.88 -9.47 12.02
CA LEU A 43 -1.26 -8.60 13.15
C LEU A 43 -1.71 -7.25 12.59
N SER A 44 -2.91 -6.79 12.88
CA SER A 44 -3.44 -5.54 12.32
C SER A 44 -4.38 -4.82 13.28
N GLY A 45 -4.25 -3.49 13.37
CA GLY A 45 -5.18 -2.62 14.07
C GLY A 45 -6.38 -2.18 13.22
N SER A 46 -6.50 -2.64 11.98
CA SER A 46 -7.57 -2.24 11.07
C SER A 46 -8.95 -2.70 11.56
N PRO A 47 -9.93 -1.79 11.69
CA PRO A 47 -11.27 -2.15 12.15
C PRO A 47 -12.04 -3.01 11.13
N ILE A 48 -11.61 -3.01 9.88
CA ILE A 48 -12.30 -3.69 8.77
C ILE A 48 -11.54 -4.91 8.22
N ILE A 49 -10.51 -5.39 8.94
CA ILE A 49 -9.74 -6.58 8.48
C ILE A 49 -10.65 -7.79 8.22
N GLY A 50 -11.68 -8.00 9.04
CA GLY A 50 -12.65 -9.08 8.89
C GLY A 50 -13.58 -8.96 7.68
N SER A 51 -13.56 -7.82 6.95
CA SER A 51 -14.34 -7.64 5.71
C SER A 51 -13.61 -8.14 4.46
N PHE A 52 -12.35 -8.56 4.61
CA PHE A 52 -11.57 -9.10 3.50
C PHE A 52 -11.56 -10.63 3.53
N GLU A 53 -11.61 -11.22 2.34
CA GLU A 53 -11.39 -12.65 2.17
C GLU A 53 -9.90 -12.97 2.25
N PHE A 54 -9.57 -14.04 2.98
CA PHE A 54 -8.23 -14.59 3.09
C PHE A 54 -8.18 -15.99 2.50
N ARG A 55 -7.08 -16.32 1.83
CA ARG A 55 -6.83 -17.69 1.37
C ARG A 55 -6.63 -18.62 2.57
N SER A 56 -6.93 -19.90 2.38
CA SER A 56 -6.54 -20.94 3.33
C SER A 56 -5.07 -20.78 3.75
N ARG A 57 -4.77 -20.97 5.04
CA ARG A 57 -3.43 -20.81 5.67
C ARG A 57 -2.98 -19.34 5.86
N VAL A 58 -3.83 -18.36 5.57
CA VAL A 58 -3.66 -16.98 6.02
C VAL A 58 -4.76 -16.67 7.03
N ASP A 59 -4.37 -16.20 8.20
CA ASP A 59 -5.29 -15.74 9.25
C ASP A 59 -4.77 -14.43 9.85
N PHE A 60 -5.54 -13.82 10.75
CA PHE A 60 -5.17 -12.57 11.35
C PHE A 60 -5.54 -12.48 12.83
N VAL A 61 -4.77 -11.67 13.57
CA VAL A 61 -5.12 -11.22 14.92
C VAL A 61 -5.39 -9.72 14.84
N ARG A 62 -6.60 -9.32 15.21
CA ARG A 62 -6.95 -7.92 15.32
C ARG A 62 -6.53 -7.39 16.68
N ILE A 63 -5.55 -6.48 16.69
CA ILE A 63 -5.14 -5.73 17.88
C ILE A 63 -6.03 -4.47 18.05
N PRO A 64 -6.14 -3.89 19.28
CA PRO A 64 -6.93 -2.69 19.52
C PRO A 64 -6.57 -1.57 18.54
N GLY A 65 -7.58 -1.01 17.87
CA GLY A 65 -7.39 0.05 16.88
C GLY A 65 -7.01 1.38 17.53
N VAL A 66 -6.20 2.15 16.82
CA VAL A 66 -5.86 3.54 17.21
C VAL A 66 -6.13 4.48 16.05
N ILE A 67 -6.40 5.74 16.36
CA ILE A 67 -6.61 6.80 15.37
C ILE A 67 -5.67 7.97 15.65
N LYS A 68 -5.11 8.55 14.60
CA LYS A 68 -4.32 9.77 14.67
C LYS A 68 -5.25 10.98 14.56
N LEU A 69 -5.22 11.85 15.54
CA LEU A 69 -5.99 13.08 15.58
C LEU A 69 -5.34 14.16 14.68
N ARG A 70 -6.10 15.23 14.37
CA ARG A 70 -5.61 16.36 13.56
C ARG A 70 -4.41 17.08 14.17
N ASN A 71 -4.30 17.07 15.51
CA ASN A 71 -3.15 17.65 16.24
C ASN A 71 -1.90 16.75 16.21
N GLY A 72 -1.98 15.57 15.54
CA GLY A 72 -0.88 14.61 15.44
C GLY A 72 -0.81 13.57 16.56
N GLU A 73 -1.62 13.71 17.60
CA GLU A 73 -1.70 12.76 18.71
C GLU A 73 -2.47 11.51 18.33
N TYR A 74 -2.23 10.42 19.06
CA TYR A 74 -2.97 9.17 18.91
C TYR A 74 -3.93 8.96 20.07
N THR A 75 -5.08 8.38 19.76
CA THR A 75 -6.06 7.94 20.77
C THR A 75 -6.58 6.55 20.42
N SER A 76 -7.13 5.85 21.40
CA SER A 76 -7.81 4.58 21.17
C SER A 76 -9.03 4.79 20.27
N LEU A 77 -9.22 3.90 19.28
CA LEU A 77 -10.33 4.00 18.33
C LEU A 77 -11.68 3.65 18.96
N SER A 78 -11.73 2.61 19.77
CA SER A 78 -12.99 2.03 20.27
C SER A 78 -13.00 1.80 21.77
N LEU A 79 -11.85 1.74 22.41
CA LEU A 79 -11.74 1.53 23.84
C LEU A 79 -11.73 2.88 24.58
N HIS A 80 -12.43 2.97 25.69
CA HIS A 80 -12.40 4.13 26.58
C HIS A 80 -11.15 4.07 27.51
N LEU A 81 -9.95 3.90 26.90
CA LEU A 81 -8.68 3.83 27.58
C LEU A 81 -7.77 4.94 27.06
N ASN A 82 -6.82 5.38 27.91
CA ASN A 82 -5.77 6.25 27.43
C ASN A 82 -4.87 5.53 26.42
N ILE A 83 -4.11 6.29 25.65
CA ILE A 83 -3.27 5.74 24.58
C ILE A 83 -2.18 4.82 25.11
N ASP A 84 -1.57 5.14 26.25
CA ASP A 84 -0.45 4.37 26.79
C ASP A 84 -0.91 2.98 27.24
N HIS A 85 -2.06 2.88 27.92
CA HIS A 85 -2.65 1.58 28.29
C HIS A 85 -3.08 0.79 27.04
N THR A 86 -3.58 1.46 26.01
CA THR A 86 -3.92 0.81 24.73
C THR A 86 -2.68 0.25 24.06
N LEU A 87 -1.56 0.96 24.07
CA LEU A 87 -0.27 0.50 23.53
C LEU A 87 0.30 -0.67 24.34
N GLU A 88 0.18 -0.67 25.66
CA GLU A 88 0.58 -1.78 26.51
C GLU A 88 -0.17 -3.06 26.15
N ILE A 89 -1.50 -2.98 25.99
CA ILE A 89 -2.31 -4.12 25.53
C ILE A 89 -1.87 -4.59 24.15
N ARG A 90 -1.63 -3.66 23.22
CA ARG A 90 -1.20 -3.99 21.86
C ARG A 90 0.15 -4.69 21.85
N SER A 91 1.16 -4.12 22.54
CA SER A 91 2.49 -4.74 22.68
C SER A 91 2.40 -6.13 23.25
N SER A 92 1.63 -6.34 24.33
CA SER A 92 1.46 -7.65 24.97
C SER A 92 0.83 -8.68 24.02
N ILE A 93 -0.19 -8.29 23.23
CA ILE A 93 -0.82 -9.18 22.24
C ILE A 93 0.19 -9.54 21.14
N ILE A 94 0.95 -8.56 20.62
CA ILE A 94 1.93 -8.76 19.56
C ILE A 94 3.01 -9.72 20.04
N GLU A 95 3.62 -9.46 21.20
CA GLU A 95 4.72 -10.24 21.76
C GLU A 95 4.29 -11.66 22.09
N HIS A 96 3.18 -11.84 22.80
CA HIS A 96 2.68 -13.18 23.15
C HIS A 96 2.26 -13.97 21.90
N THR A 97 1.63 -13.33 20.93
CA THR A 97 1.29 -13.98 19.65
C THR A 97 2.55 -14.42 18.92
N ALA A 98 3.57 -13.58 18.84
CA ALA A 98 4.85 -13.91 18.22
C ALA A 98 5.55 -15.07 18.95
N GLN A 99 5.55 -15.07 20.28
CA GLN A 99 6.14 -16.13 21.10
C GLN A 99 5.47 -17.48 20.84
N VAL A 100 4.13 -17.54 20.86
CA VAL A 100 3.38 -18.80 20.68
C VAL A 100 3.39 -19.26 19.23
N PHE A 101 3.25 -18.34 18.29
CA PHE A 101 3.29 -18.63 16.86
C PHE A 101 4.69 -19.06 16.40
N ALA A 102 5.75 -18.58 17.06
CA ALA A 102 7.15 -18.89 16.80
C ALA A 102 7.49 -18.83 15.30
N PRO A 103 7.42 -17.63 14.67
CA PRO A 103 7.57 -17.48 13.23
C PRO A 103 9.01 -17.76 12.80
N ASP A 104 9.15 -18.25 11.57
CA ASP A 104 10.43 -18.35 10.88
C ASP A 104 10.90 -17.02 10.32
N ILE A 105 9.94 -16.20 9.88
CA ILE A 105 10.18 -14.84 9.38
C ILE A 105 9.15 -13.91 10.04
N PHE A 106 9.62 -12.76 10.52
CA PHE A 106 8.76 -11.67 10.99
C PHE A 106 8.94 -10.46 10.10
N ILE A 107 7.88 -10.07 9.40
CA ILE A 107 7.87 -8.91 8.51
C ILE A 107 7.15 -7.76 9.20
N VAL A 108 7.85 -6.65 9.41
CA VAL A 108 7.28 -5.40 9.94
C VAL A 108 7.05 -4.44 8.78
N ASP A 109 5.83 -3.96 8.61
CA ASP A 109 5.48 -3.11 7.48
C ASP A 109 5.63 -1.63 7.82
N LYS A 110 6.55 -0.95 7.15
CA LYS A 110 6.83 0.48 7.10
C LYS A 110 7.43 1.10 8.37
N GLU A 111 6.83 0.92 9.54
CA GLU A 111 7.29 1.60 10.78
C GLU A 111 8.23 0.67 11.55
N PRO A 112 9.53 0.96 11.59
CA PRO A 112 10.54 0.02 12.11
C PRO A 112 10.29 -0.44 13.55
N LEU A 113 9.74 0.42 14.38
CA LEU A 113 9.42 0.10 15.79
C LEU A 113 7.91 -0.04 16.03
N GLY A 114 7.09 -0.05 14.97
CA GLY A 114 5.64 0.00 15.10
C GLY A 114 5.13 1.32 15.67
N LEU A 115 3.91 1.34 16.20
CA LEU A 115 3.35 2.52 16.82
C LEU A 115 4.00 2.77 18.18
N ARG A 116 4.74 3.89 18.29
CA ARG A 116 5.43 4.30 19.52
C ARG A 116 6.30 3.20 20.17
N GLY A 117 6.92 2.34 19.38
CA GLY A 117 7.83 1.31 19.88
C GLY A 117 7.17 -0.03 20.24
N GLU A 118 5.88 -0.23 19.95
CA GLU A 118 5.13 -1.42 20.40
C GLU A 118 5.64 -2.77 19.88
N VAL A 119 6.51 -2.79 18.86
CA VAL A 119 7.10 -4.05 18.36
C VAL A 119 8.54 -4.27 18.82
N LEU A 120 9.16 -3.31 19.53
CA LEU A 120 10.58 -3.39 19.90
C LEU A 120 10.89 -4.66 20.73
N GLY A 121 10.18 -4.90 21.83
CA GLY A 121 10.39 -6.10 22.67
C GLY A 121 10.16 -7.40 21.89
N THR A 122 9.20 -7.39 20.94
CA THR A 122 8.98 -8.53 20.04
C THR A 122 10.17 -8.78 19.11
N LEU A 123 10.77 -7.71 18.56
CA LEU A 123 11.95 -7.81 17.69
C LEU A 123 13.15 -8.39 18.48
N GLU A 124 13.40 -7.86 19.68
CA GLU A 124 14.48 -8.34 20.55
C GLU A 124 14.30 -9.83 20.89
N MET A 125 13.12 -10.22 21.37
CA MET A 125 12.80 -11.63 21.69
C MET A 125 12.96 -12.55 20.47
N LEU A 126 12.45 -12.15 19.31
CA LEU A 126 12.52 -12.96 18.09
C LEU A 126 13.95 -13.05 17.53
N LYS A 127 14.77 -12.03 17.71
CA LYS A 127 16.20 -12.07 17.35
C LYS A 127 16.93 -13.15 18.11
N GLU A 128 16.69 -13.29 19.42
CA GLU A 128 17.27 -14.31 20.27
C GLU A 128 16.87 -15.73 19.84
N THR A 129 15.65 -15.90 19.32
CA THR A 129 15.16 -17.21 18.83
C THR A 129 15.60 -17.56 17.43
N GLY A 130 16.33 -16.66 16.73
CA GLY A 130 16.84 -16.86 15.39
C GLY A 130 15.77 -16.71 14.29
N THR A 131 14.66 -16.02 14.59
CA THR A 131 13.68 -15.59 13.58
C THR A 131 14.33 -14.60 12.62
N ARG A 132 14.10 -14.72 11.32
CA ARG A 132 14.55 -13.72 10.34
C ARG A 132 13.68 -12.48 10.42
N LEU A 133 14.28 -11.34 10.75
CA LEU A 133 13.59 -10.06 10.94
C LEU A 133 13.69 -9.21 9.68
N VAL A 134 12.56 -8.88 9.10
CA VAL A 134 12.47 -8.14 7.83
C VAL A 134 11.67 -6.87 8.04
N LEU A 135 12.21 -5.74 7.58
CA LEU A 135 11.47 -4.48 7.50
C LEU A 135 11.03 -4.25 6.05
N GLY A 136 9.74 -4.09 5.83
CA GLY A 136 9.19 -3.73 4.52
C GLY A 136 9.06 -2.22 4.38
N LEU A 137 9.83 -1.61 3.49
CA LEU A 137 9.79 -0.19 3.19
C LEU A 137 9.05 0.07 1.87
N ARG A 138 8.30 1.17 1.80
CA ARG A 138 7.78 1.63 0.52
C ARG A 138 8.91 2.27 -0.30
N ASP A 139 8.72 2.34 -1.60
CA ASP A 139 9.58 3.04 -2.55
C ASP A 139 9.93 4.49 -2.11
N VAL A 140 8.96 5.19 -1.55
CA VAL A 140 9.09 6.53 -0.94
C VAL A 140 8.48 6.51 0.45
N MET A 141 9.24 6.92 1.45
CA MET A 141 8.75 7.03 2.84
C MET A 141 8.17 8.42 3.11
N ASP A 142 8.95 9.47 2.91
CA ASP A 142 8.58 10.89 2.99
C ASP A 142 9.75 11.76 2.45
N ASP A 143 9.66 13.08 2.68
CA ASP A 143 10.80 13.99 2.51
C ASP A 143 11.95 13.56 3.45
N PRO A 144 13.22 13.48 2.96
CA PRO A 144 14.34 12.99 3.76
C PRO A 144 14.55 13.73 5.07
N HIS A 145 14.43 15.06 5.10
CA HIS A 145 14.60 15.83 6.33
C HIS A 145 13.52 15.51 7.37
N ILE A 146 12.28 15.33 6.94
CA ILE A 146 11.17 14.98 7.83
C ILE A 146 11.37 13.57 8.37
N LEU A 147 11.77 12.64 7.52
CA LEU A 147 12.02 11.25 7.89
C LEU A 147 13.19 11.13 8.86
N GLN A 148 14.30 11.82 8.60
CA GLN A 148 15.48 11.87 9.49
C GLN A 148 15.09 12.31 10.90
N GLN A 149 14.43 13.45 11.01
CA GLN A 149 13.98 13.99 12.31
C GLN A 149 13.00 13.05 13.03
N GLU A 150 12.10 12.42 12.28
CA GLU A 150 11.14 11.46 12.85
C GLU A 150 11.87 10.22 13.40
N TRP A 151 12.83 9.67 12.67
CA TRP A 151 13.57 8.48 13.04
C TRP A 151 14.56 8.72 14.17
N GLU A 152 15.24 9.87 14.19
CA GLU A 152 16.08 10.29 15.32
C GLU A 152 15.27 10.40 16.62
N ARG A 153 14.14 11.12 16.57
CA ARG A 153 13.23 11.28 17.73
C ARG A 153 12.71 9.93 18.25
N LYS A 154 12.46 8.97 17.36
CA LYS A 154 11.96 7.63 17.71
C LYS A 154 13.08 6.66 18.07
N ASN A 155 14.34 7.06 17.96
CA ASN A 155 15.51 6.20 18.15
C ASN A 155 15.46 4.91 17.30
N VAL A 156 15.21 5.06 15.99
CA VAL A 156 15.02 3.94 15.05
C VAL A 156 16.36 3.29 14.66
N HIS A 157 17.45 4.06 14.56
CA HIS A 157 18.73 3.64 14.00
C HIS A 157 19.29 2.35 14.62
N PRO A 158 19.32 2.15 15.96
CA PRO A 158 19.81 0.91 16.55
C PRO A 158 19.03 -0.32 16.09
N ALA A 159 17.71 -0.22 15.93
CA ALA A 159 16.91 -1.33 15.47
C ALA A 159 17.20 -1.70 14.02
N LEU A 160 17.45 -0.72 13.15
CA LEU A 160 17.85 -0.96 11.75
C LEU A 160 19.22 -1.63 11.68
N GLU A 161 20.16 -1.22 12.54
CA GLU A 161 21.52 -1.74 12.54
C GLU A 161 21.61 -3.12 13.20
N ASP A 162 20.99 -3.32 14.36
CA ASP A 162 21.22 -4.49 15.20
C ASP A 162 20.13 -5.56 15.09
N LEU A 163 18.87 -5.17 14.90
CA LEU A 163 17.76 -6.11 14.94
C LEU A 163 17.37 -6.63 13.57
N TYR A 164 17.11 -5.75 12.61
CA TYR A 164 16.69 -6.18 11.28
C TYR A 164 17.82 -6.86 10.50
N ASP A 165 17.49 -7.97 9.87
CA ASP A 165 18.39 -8.71 9.01
C ASP A 165 18.31 -8.26 7.56
N GLU A 166 17.14 -7.77 7.11
CA GLU A 166 16.87 -7.31 5.74
C GLU A 166 15.88 -6.14 5.74
N LEU A 167 16.05 -5.25 4.77
CA LEU A 167 15.15 -4.14 4.46
C LEU A 167 14.62 -4.34 3.02
N TRP A 168 13.36 -4.77 2.89
CA TRP A 168 12.75 -4.97 1.58
C TRP A 168 12.11 -3.69 1.09
N VAL A 169 12.65 -3.10 0.03
CA VAL A 169 12.12 -1.91 -0.61
C VAL A 169 11.10 -2.34 -1.68
N TYR A 170 9.84 -1.99 -1.47
CA TYR A 170 8.75 -2.31 -2.41
C TYR A 170 8.73 -1.32 -3.58
N GLY A 171 9.76 -1.33 -4.38
CA GLY A 171 9.98 -0.52 -5.56
C GLY A 171 11.26 -0.95 -6.27
N PRO A 172 11.44 -0.62 -7.56
CA PRO A 172 12.63 -0.97 -8.30
C PRO A 172 13.82 -0.08 -7.91
N GLU A 173 15.01 -0.66 -7.91
CA GLU A 173 16.25 0.09 -7.77
C GLU A 173 16.37 1.17 -8.86
N GLY A 174 16.91 2.33 -8.48
CA GLY A 174 17.12 3.46 -9.39
C GLY A 174 15.86 4.26 -9.76
N MET A 175 14.69 3.91 -9.23
CA MET A 175 13.51 4.76 -9.33
C MET A 175 13.32 5.61 -8.09
N CYS A 176 13.32 5.00 -6.91
CA CYS A 176 13.26 5.72 -5.64
C CYS A 176 14.17 5.02 -4.62
N ASP A 177 14.89 5.79 -3.86
CA ASP A 177 15.59 5.30 -2.68
C ASP A 177 14.90 5.86 -1.43
N PRO A 178 14.21 5.02 -0.64
CA PRO A 178 13.46 5.46 0.54
C PRO A 178 14.34 5.99 1.66
N LEU A 179 15.64 5.70 1.63
CA LEU A 179 16.63 6.11 2.64
C LEU A 179 17.64 7.14 2.10
N ALA A 180 17.50 7.61 0.86
CA ALA A 180 18.37 8.63 0.31
C ALA A 180 18.37 9.90 1.17
N GLY A 181 19.56 10.37 1.54
CA GLY A 181 19.74 11.57 2.36
C GLY A 181 19.48 11.37 3.85
N ILE A 182 19.28 10.12 4.32
CA ILE A 182 19.22 9.77 5.74
C ILE A 182 20.63 9.38 6.20
N ASP A 183 21.06 9.94 7.34
CA ASP A 183 22.35 9.63 7.95
C ASP A 183 22.30 8.26 8.67
N LEU A 184 22.68 7.21 7.95
CA LEU A 184 22.70 5.82 8.42
C LEU A 184 24.04 5.17 8.08
N PRO A 185 24.51 4.21 8.90
CA PRO A 185 25.73 3.46 8.58
C PRO A 185 25.55 2.57 7.34
N GLN A 186 26.64 2.33 6.61
CA GLN A 186 26.63 1.51 5.40
C GLN A 186 26.04 0.10 5.64
N SER A 187 26.25 -0.46 6.84
CA SER A 187 25.68 -1.74 7.25
C SER A 187 24.16 -1.83 7.13
N VAL A 188 23.43 -0.70 7.23
CA VAL A 188 21.98 -0.64 7.00
C VAL A 188 21.64 -0.66 5.51
N PHE A 189 22.38 0.09 4.69
CA PHE A 189 22.20 0.08 3.23
C PHE A 189 22.52 -1.29 2.62
N ASP A 190 23.51 -2.00 3.16
CA ASP A 190 23.89 -3.35 2.72
C ASP A 190 22.80 -4.40 2.96
N LYS A 191 21.80 -4.11 3.81
CA LYS A 191 20.62 -4.96 4.07
C LYS A 191 19.47 -4.70 3.12
N MET A 192 19.56 -3.66 2.26
CA MET A 192 18.46 -3.30 1.37
C MET A 192 18.33 -4.28 0.21
N LEU A 193 17.10 -4.71 -0.05
CA LEU A 193 16.70 -5.51 -1.20
C LEU A 193 15.58 -4.80 -1.95
N TYR A 194 15.88 -4.31 -3.14
CA TYR A 194 14.87 -3.71 -4.03
C TYR A 194 14.07 -4.82 -4.71
N THR A 195 12.77 -4.89 -4.43
CA THR A 195 11.93 -5.99 -4.92
C THR A 195 11.24 -5.66 -6.23
N GLY A 196 11.09 -4.39 -6.56
CA GLY A 196 10.11 -3.91 -7.55
C GLY A 196 8.76 -3.66 -6.90
N PHE A 197 7.84 -3.01 -7.65
CA PHE A 197 6.47 -2.79 -7.16
C PHE A 197 5.69 -4.10 -7.07
N LEU A 198 4.81 -4.17 -6.07
CA LEU A 198 3.98 -5.35 -5.83
C LEU A 198 2.86 -5.44 -6.88
N ARG A 199 3.02 -6.31 -7.85
CA ARG A 199 2.02 -6.59 -8.89
C ARG A 199 0.65 -6.87 -8.26
N ARG A 200 -0.40 -6.36 -8.90
CA ARG A 200 -1.79 -6.64 -8.56
C ARG A 200 -2.40 -7.48 -9.66
N GLU A 201 -3.08 -8.53 -9.27
CA GLU A 201 -3.79 -9.41 -10.19
C GLU A 201 -5.30 -9.27 -10.01
N MET A 202 -6.03 -9.63 -11.07
CA MET A 202 -7.47 -9.76 -10.97
C MET A 202 -7.80 -10.89 -9.96
N PRO A 203 -8.55 -10.62 -8.87
CA PRO A 203 -8.95 -11.68 -7.97
C PRO A 203 -9.76 -12.76 -8.69
N LYS A 204 -9.56 -14.03 -8.34
CA LYS A 204 -10.31 -15.15 -8.95
C LYS A 204 -11.81 -14.97 -8.73
N GLY A 205 -12.58 -14.96 -9.81
CA GLY A 205 -14.02 -14.76 -9.75
C GLY A 205 -14.48 -13.33 -9.52
N ALA A 206 -13.56 -12.35 -9.51
CA ALA A 206 -13.91 -10.93 -9.41
C ALA A 206 -14.82 -10.53 -10.58
N LYS A 207 -15.89 -9.81 -10.25
CA LYS A 207 -16.87 -9.27 -11.19
C LYS A 207 -17.14 -7.82 -10.85
N LEU A 208 -17.65 -7.09 -11.82
CA LEU A 208 -18.22 -5.78 -11.54
C LEU A 208 -19.29 -5.90 -10.46
N THR A 209 -19.19 -5.10 -9.39
CA THR A 209 -20.20 -5.06 -8.33
C THR A 209 -21.50 -4.40 -8.80
N GLU A 210 -21.37 -3.50 -9.78
CA GLU A 210 -22.48 -2.85 -10.48
C GLU A 210 -22.16 -2.85 -11.99
N PRO A 211 -23.17 -2.92 -12.87
CA PRO A 211 -22.96 -2.78 -14.32
C PRO A 211 -22.27 -1.45 -14.64
N LEU A 212 -21.46 -1.44 -15.72
CA LEU A 212 -20.90 -0.18 -16.21
C LEU A 212 -22.02 0.75 -16.67
N PRO A 213 -22.07 1.99 -16.22
CA PRO A 213 -23.17 2.92 -16.55
C PRO A 213 -23.15 3.34 -18.02
N PHE A 214 -22.01 3.13 -18.70
CA PHE A 214 -21.79 3.57 -20.10
C PHE A 214 -21.84 2.37 -21.08
N GLY A 215 -22.19 1.18 -20.62
CA GLY A 215 -22.17 -0.04 -21.47
C GLY A 215 -20.75 -0.40 -21.92
N GLU A 216 -20.54 -0.47 -23.24
CA GLU A 216 -19.23 -0.77 -23.85
C GLU A 216 -18.43 0.50 -24.24
N GLU A 217 -18.96 1.69 -23.95
CA GLU A 217 -18.27 2.94 -24.29
C GLU A 217 -16.96 3.08 -23.49
N PRO A 218 -15.88 3.55 -24.13
CA PRO A 218 -14.63 3.84 -23.45
C PRO A 218 -14.84 4.90 -22.36
N PHE A 219 -14.27 4.68 -21.17
CA PHE A 219 -14.43 5.60 -20.03
C PHE A 219 -13.12 5.81 -19.28
N ILE A 220 -13.06 6.91 -18.52
CA ILE A 220 -11.99 7.25 -17.58
C ILE A 220 -12.43 6.82 -16.19
N LEU A 221 -11.60 6.00 -15.52
CA LEU A 221 -11.78 5.69 -14.09
C LEU A 221 -11.09 6.75 -13.24
N VAL A 222 -11.82 7.40 -12.35
CA VAL A 222 -11.29 8.39 -11.40
C VAL A 222 -11.34 7.80 -10.00
N THR A 223 -10.19 7.70 -9.31
CA THR A 223 -10.15 7.16 -7.96
C THR A 223 -9.08 7.81 -7.09
N PRO A 224 -9.47 8.44 -5.97
CA PRO A 224 -8.53 8.91 -4.95
C PRO A 224 -8.00 7.78 -4.05
N GLY A 225 -8.38 6.54 -4.29
CA GLY A 225 -8.06 5.40 -3.45
C GLY A 225 -8.91 5.35 -2.18
N GLY A 226 -8.35 5.62 -0.99
CA GLY A 226 -9.10 5.64 0.26
C GLY A 226 -10.15 6.77 0.37
N GLY A 227 -9.95 7.84 -0.34
CA GLY A 227 -10.89 8.96 -0.45
C GLY A 227 -10.69 10.09 0.57
N GLY A 228 -10.02 9.85 1.69
CA GLY A 228 -9.91 10.84 2.78
C GLY A 228 -9.28 12.18 2.36
N ASP A 229 -8.30 12.14 1.46
CA ASP A 229 -7.55 13.31 0.97
C ASP A 229 -7.97 13.71 -0.46
N GLY A 230 -8.99 13.08 -1.04
CA GLY A 230 -9.29 13.14 -2.47
C GLY A 230 -10.30 14.19 -2.91
N VAL A 231 -10.80 15.02 -2.00
CA VAL A 231 -11.89 15.98 -2.29
C VAL A 231 -11.51 16.95 -3.40
N GLU A 232 -10.34 17.58 -3.32
CA GLU A 232 -9.89 18.56 -4.30
C GLU A 232 -9.68 17.95 -5.70
N MET A 233 -9.10 16.75 -5.78
CA MET A 233 -8.91 16.06 -7.06
C MET A 233 -10.27 15.73 -7.70
N VAL A 234 -11.21 15.18 -6.94
CA VAL A 234 -12.54 14.82 -7.45
C VAL A 234 -13.30 16.08 -7.86
N ASP A 235 -13.28 17.14 -7.04
CA ASP A 235 -13.90 18.43 -7.39
C ASP A 235 -13.31 19.00 -8.69
N TRP A 236 -11.99 18.92 -8.85
CA TRP A 236 -11.32 19.42 -10.05
C TRP A 236 -11.76 18.67 -11.32
N VAL A 237 -11.86 17.35 -11.24
CA VAL A 237 -12.42 16.54 -12.35
C VAL A 237 -13.88 16.92 -12.61
N MET A 238 -14.74 17.00 -11.59
CA MET A 238 -16.14 17.39 -11.73
C MET A 238 -16.29 18.73 -12.44
N ARG A 239 -15.53 19.74 -12.02
CA ARG A 239 -15.55 21.08 -12.63
C ARG A 239 -15.10 21.07 -14.09
N ALA A 240 -14.18 20.20 -14.48
CA ALA A 240 -13.81 20.05 -15.89
C ALA A 240 -14.98 19.52 -16.73
N TYR A 241 -15.76 18.57 -16.23
CA TYR A 241 -16.98 18.09 -16.90
C TYR A 241 -18.09 19.16 -16.91
N GLU A 242 -18.28 19.89 -15.83
CA GLU A 242 -19.28 21.00 -15.72
C GLU A 242 -18.99 22.17 -16.66
N SER A 243 -17.71 22.35 -17.03
CA SER A 243 -17.33 23.47 -17.90
C SER A 243 -17.87 23.36 -19.33
N HIS A 244 -18.22 22.13 -19.77
CA HIS A 244 -18.67 21.82 -21.13
C HIS A 244 -17.72 22.34 -22.24
N GLY A 245 -16.44 22.53 -21.87
CA GLY A 245 -15.47 23.20 -22.74
C GLY A 245 -15.09 22.40 -23.98
N ARG A 246 -15.12 21.07 -23.91
CA ARG A 246 -14.85 20.13 -25.02
C ARG A 246 -15.38 18.73 -24.71
N PRO A 247 -15.54 17.85 -25.73
CA PRO A 247 -15.94 16.48 -25.51
C PRO A 247 -14.86 15.73 -24.70
N LEU A 248 -15.28 15.00 -23.66
CA LEU A 248 -14.46 14.10 -22.86
C LEU A 248 -15.02 12.69 -22.92
N PHE A 249 -14.21 11.67 -22.70
CA PHE A 249 -14.73 10.33 -22.41
C PHE A 249 -15.55 10.34 -21.13
N PRO A 250 -16.62 9.53 -21.02
CA PRO A 250 -17.35 9.39 -19.77
C PRO A 250 -16.43 9.06 -18.58
N ALA A 251 -16.79 9.50 -17.38
CA ALA A 251 -16.05 9.25 -16.16
C ALA A 251 -16.83 8.41 -15.17
N LEU A 252 -16.23 7.30 -14.72
CA LEU A 252 -16.64 6.58 -13.52
C LEU A 252 -15.79 7.04 -12.35
N ILE A 253 -16.40 7.72 -11.38
CA ILE A 253 -15.70 8.23 -10.20
C ILE A 253 -15.98 7.31 -9.00
N VAL A 254 -14.95 6.63 -8.48
CA VAL A 254 -15.05 5.79 -7.28
C VAL A 254 -14.45 6.55 -6.10
N LEU A 255 -15.29 7.09 -5.21
CA LEU A 255 -14.90 8.06 -4.18
C LEU A 255 -14.02 7.47 -3.07
N GLY A 256 -14.24 6.21 -2.71
CA GLY A 256 -13.52 5.54 -1.62
C GLY A 256 -14.22 5.68 -0.24
N PRO A 257 -13.93 4.76 0.70
CA PRO A 257 -14.71 4.61 1.93
C PRO A 257 -14.49 5.72 2.96
N PHE A 258 -13.45 6.54 2.80
CA PHE A 258 -13.10 7.61 3.74
C PHE A 258 -13.40 9.01 3.21
N MET A 259 -14.07 9.12 2.06
CA MET A 259 -14.51 10.40 1.52
C MET A 259 -15.48 11.07 2.53
N PRO A 260 -15.27 12.36 2.88
CA PRO A 260 -16.17 13.08 3.78
C PRO A 260 -17.62 13.06 3.29
N ALA A 261 -18.57 12.78 4.19
CA ALA A 261 -19.98 12.62 3.84
C ALA A 261 -20.57 13.86 3.12
N ALA A 262 -20.18 15.07 3.53
CA ALA A 262 -20.59 16.30 2.88
C ALA A 262 -20.11 16.38 1.41
N ALA A 263 -18.86 15.98 1.14
CA ALA A 263 -18.32 15.93 -0.22
C ALA A 263 -19.02 14.84 -1.06
N VAL A 264 -19.30 13.67 -0.47
CA VAL A 264 -20.08 12.62 -1.16
C VAL A 264 -21.43 13.16 -1.60
N SER A 265 -22.17 13.84 -0.70
CA SER A 265 -23.49 14.39 -1.02
C SER A 265 -23.42 15.48 -2.11
N ASP A 266 -22.43 16.36 -2.05
CA ASP A 266 -22.19 17.40 -3.06
C ASP A 266 -21.90 16.78 -4.43
N PHE A 267 -20.92 15.87 -4.52
CA PHE A 267 -20.56 15.24 -5.78
C PHE A 267 -21.71 14.44 -6.40
N MET A 268 -22.47 13.70 -5.59
CA MET A 268 -23.65 12.97 -6.08
C MET A 268 -24.69 13.91 -6.68
N ALA A 269 -25.00 15.02 -6.00
CA ALA A 269 -25.97 16.01 -6.51
C ALA A 269 -25.49 16.66 -7.81
N ARG A 270 -24.21 17.01 -7.92
CA ARG A 270 -23.63 17.59 -9.14
C ARG A 270 -23.65 16.61 -10.31
N ALA A 271 -23.36 15.34 -10.05
CA ALA A 271 -23.36 14.29 -11.07
C ALA A 271 -24.76 14.04 -11.69
N GLU A 272 -25.86 14.29 -10.96
CA GLU A 272 -27.23 14.17 -11.50
C GLU A 272 -27.47 15.07 -12.72
N HIS A 273 -26.68 16.15 -12.85
CA HIS A 273 -26.77 17.10 -13.96
C HIS A 273 -25.76 16.81 -15.10
N LEU A 274 -24.93 15.78 -14.96
CA LEU A 274 -23.88 15.43 -15.91
C LEU A 274 -24.15 14.04 -16.51
N ARG A 275 -24.40 13.98 -17.83
CA ARG A 275 -24.68 12.69 -18.50
C ARG A 275 -23.47 11.77 -18.57
N ASP A 276 -22.29 12.36 -18.64
CA ASP A 276 -21.03 11.66 -18.87
C ASP A 276 -20.25 11.39 -17.57
N VAL A 277 -20.88 11.60 -16.40
CA VAL A 277 -20.26 11.33 -15.09
C VAL A 277 -21.14 10.44 -14.26
N HIS A 278 -20.57 9.33 -13.80
CA HIS A 278 -21.21 8.43 -12.85
C HIS A 278 -20.37 8.31 -11.58
N ILE A 279 -21.03 8.35 -10.42
CA ILE A 279 -20.37 8.27 -9.12
C ILE A 279 -20.75 6.97 -8.41
N MET A 280 -19.73 6.22 -8.07
CA MET A 280 -19.79 5.07 -7.16
C MET A 280 -19.15 5.46 -5.82
N ARG A 281 -19.86 5.26 -4.72
CA ARG A 281 -19.31 5.62 -3.39
C ARG A 281 -18.11 4.78 -3.01
N PHE A 282 -18.20 3.47 -3.20
CA PHE A 282 -17.16 2.53 -2.85
C PHE A 282 -17.38 1.18 -3.53
N THR A 283 -16.30 0.51 -3.87
CA THR A 283 -16.29 -0.91 -4.22
C THR A 283 -15.17 -1.63 -3.46
N PRO A 284 -15.41 -2.82 -2.90
CA PRO A 284 -14.36 -3.64 -2.29
C PRO A 284 -13.43 -4.28 -3.34
N GLN A 285 -13.85 -4.32 -4.60
CA GLN A 285 -13.12 -4.89 -5.75
C GLN A 285 -13.05 -3.85 -6.85
N ILE A 286 -11.98 -3.07 -6.89
CA ILE A 286 -11.79 -2.05 -7.93
C ILE A 286 -11.14 -2.62 -9.20
N GLU A 287 -10.53 -3.79 -9.10
CA GLU A 287 -9.75 -4.40 -10.16
C GLU A 287 -10.55 -4.62 -11.47
N PRO A 288 -11.81 -5.09 -11.46
CA PRO A 288 -12.62 -5.21 -12.68
C PRO A 288 -12.84 -3.86 -13.38
N TYR A 289 -12.98 -2.76 -12.61
CA TYR A 289 -13.15 -1.41 -13.16
C TYR A 289 -11.84 -0.87 -13.75
N LEU A 290 -10.70 -1.13 -13.08
CA LEU A 290 -9.36 -0.82 -13.62
C LEU A 290 -9.11 -1.54 -14.95
N GLN A 291 -9.48 -2.83 -15.03
CA GLN A 291 -9.34 -3.62 -16.27
C GLN A 291 -10.20 -3.04 -17.40
N ALA A 292 -11.42 -2.64 -17.10
CA ALA A 292 -12.38 -2.14 -18.11
C ALA A 292 -12.07 -0.70 -18.56
N ALA A 293 -11.49 0.13 -17.70
CA ALA A 293 -11.20 1.53 -17.99
C ALA A 293 -10.23 1.69 -19.17
N THR A 294 -10.42 2.75 -19.96
CA THR A 294 -9.49 3.18 -21.02
C THR A 294 -8.29 3.92 -20.43
N ALA A 295 -8.52 4.73 -19.41
CA ALA A 295 -7.50 5.52 -18.73
C ALA A 295 -7.88 5.75 -17.27
N ILE A 296 -6.93 6.19 -16.44
CA ILE A 296 -7.12 6.36 -15.00
C ILE A 296 -6.69 7.75 -14.55
N VAL A 297 -7.47 8.36 -13.65
CA VAL A 297 -7.07 9.53 -12.84
C VAL A 297 -6.97 9.11 -11.40
N GLY A 298 -5.86 9.39 -10.73
CA GLY A 298 -5.63 9.02 -9.35
C GLY A 298 -4.68 9.95 -8.61
N MET A 299 -4.47 9.67 -7.30
CA MET A 299 -3.57 10.48 -6.47
C MET A 299 -2.16 9.89 -6.35
N GLY A 300 -1.95 8.64 -6.72
CA GLY A 300 -0.63 8.00 -6.64
C GLY A 300 -0.25 7.49 -5.24
N GLY A 301 -1.19 7.18 -4.36
CA GLY A 301 -0.93 6.37 -3.17
C GLY A 301 -0.35 5.01 -3.57
N TYR A 302 0.56 4.43 -2.76
CA TYR A 302 1.33 3.24 -3.12
C TYR A 302 0.50 2.10 -3.76
N ASN A 303 -0.62 1.71 -3.14
CA ASN A 303 -1.43 0.61 -3.70
C ASN A 303 -2.09 0.98 -5.03
N THR A 304 -2.68 2.18 -5.12
CA THR A 304 -3.27 2.67 -6.37
C THR A 304 -2.22 2.79 -7.47
N PHE A 305 -1.00 3.21 -7.12
CA PHE A 305 0.11 3.24 -8.06
C PHE A 305 0.49 1.83 -8.57
N CYS A 306 0.60 0.84 -7.67
CA CYS A 306 0.80 -0.56 -8.06
C CYS A 306 -0.35 -1.10 -8.94
N GLU A 307 -1.59 -0.74 -8.65
CA GLU A 307 -2.77 -1.09 -9.45
C GLU A 307 -2.68 -0.51 -10.86
N ILE A 308 -2.40 0.78 -10.97
CA ILE A 308 -2.22 1.50 -12.24
C ILE A 308 -1.17 0.81 -13.12
N LEU A 309 0.00 0.55 -12.56
CA LEU A 309 1.08 -0.12 -13.30
C LEU A 309 0.69 -1.53 -13.72
N SER A 310 0.01 -2.28 -12.83
CA SER A 310 -0.36 -3.68 -13.08
C SER A 310 -1.43 -3.85 -14.15
N PHE A 311 -2.38 -2.91 -14.25
CA PHE A 311 -3.42 -2.91 -15.27
C PHE A 311 -3.02 -2.15 -16.54
N ASP A 312 -1.83 -1.58 -16.57
CA ASP A 312 -1.19 -0.95 -17.74
C ASP A 312 -2.07 0.06 -18.46
N LYS A 313 -2.60 1.04 -17.72
CA LYS A 313 -3.50 2.06 -18.27
C LYS A 313 -2.82 3.42 -18.38
N PRO A 314 -3.05 4.20 -19.46
CA PRO A 314 -2.69 5.61 -19.49
C PRO A 314 -3.22 6.31 -18.24
N THR A 315 -2.37 7.07 -17.56
CA THR A 315 -2.71 7.60 -16.24
C THR A 315 -2.32 9.06 -16.06
N LEU A 316 -3.22 9.80 -15.43
CA LEU A 316 -3.00 11.12 -14.87
C LEU A 316 -2.97 11.04 -13.35
N LEU A 317 -1.86 11.43 -12.73
CA LEU A 317 -1.80 11.58 -11.28
C LEU A 317 -1.98 13.04 -10.87
N VAL A 318 -2.79 13.23 -9.83
CA VAL A 318 -2.97 14.49 -9.11
C VAL A 318 -2.53 14.25 -7.67
N PRO A 319 -1.22 14.27 -7.38
CA PRO A 319 -0.70 13.89 -6.08
C PRO A 319 -0.97 14.96 -5.03
N ARG A 320 -1.33 14.55 -3.80
CA ARG A 320 -1.33 15.47 -2.66
C ARG A 320 0.09 15.79 -2.21
N ILE A 321 0.25 16.94 -1.59
CA ILE A 321 1.51 17.41 -1.01
C ILE A 321 1.44 17.61 0.51
N ILE A 322 0.26 17.57 1.10
CA ILE A 322 -0.01 17.68 2.54
C ILE A 322 -0.83 16.46 2.97
N PRO A 323 -0.57 15.88 4.15
CA PRO A 323 0.46 16.21 5.16
C PRO A 323 1.84 15.62 4.86
N ARG A 324 2.00 14.74 3.88
CA ARG A 324 3.25 14.10 3.47
C ARG A 324 3.41 14.18 1.96
N ARG A 325 4.65 14.24 1.49
CA ARG A 325 5.00 14.45 0.08
C ARG A 325 5.27 13.16 -0.70
N GLU A 326 5.09 11.98 -0.11
CA GLU A 326 5.43 10.70 -0.75
C GLU A 326 4.69 10.46 -2.09
N GLN A 327 3.46 10.99 -2.24
CA GLN A 327 2.74 10.87 -3.50
C GLN A 327 3.34 11.76 -4.58
N ALA A 328 3.69 12.99 -4.24
CA ALA A 328 4.28 13.95 -5.18
C ALA A 328 5.70 13.49 -5.63
N ILE A 329 6.51 12.99 -4.70
CA ILE A 329 7.85 12.46 -5.01
C ILE A 329 7.72 11.27 -5.96
N ARG A 330 6.87 10.29 -5.64
CA ARG A 330 6.63 9.12 -6.50
C ARG A 330 6.12 9.52 -7.87
N ALA A 331 5.14 10.43 -7.93
CA ALA A 331 4.55 10.89 -9.18
C ALA A 331 5.58 11.57 -10.08
N ALA A 332 6.42 12.46 -9.52
CA ALA A 332 7.46 13.15 -10.28
C ALA A 332 8.48 12.16 -10.88
N GLN A 333 8.92 11.17 -10.11
CA GLN A 333 9.85 10.15 -10.61
C GLN A 333 9.20 9.23 -11.65
N ALA A 334 7.93 8.89 -11.48
CA ALA A 334 7.20 8.10 -12.46
C ALA A 334 7.00 8.86 -13.78
N GLU A 335 6.77 10.17 -13.73
CA GLU A 335 6.69 11.04 -14.91
C GLU A 335 8.04 11.15 -15.61
N GLU A 336 9.13 11.34 -14.87
CA GLU A 336 10.50 11.35 -15.42
C GLU A 336 10.86 10.06 -16.15
N LYS A 337 10.38 8.91 -15.66
CA LYS A 337 10.54 7.60 -16.32
C LYS A 337 9.55 7.36 -17.46
N GLY A 338 8.62 8.29 -17.75
CA GLY A 338 7.63 8.14 -18.81
C GLY A 338 6.50 7.15 -18.50
N LEU A 339 6.32 6.77 -17.23
CA LEU A 339 5.28 5.81 -16.81
C LEU A 339 3.86 6.40 -16.86
N LEU A 340 3.72 7.71 -16.67
CA LEU A 340 2.44 8.40 -16.55
C LEU A 340 2.61 9.92 -16.70
N THR A 341 1.52 10.67 -16.58
CA THR A 341 1.56 12.15 -16.55
C THR A 341 1.10 12.67 -15.20
N VAL A 342 1.61 13.84 -14.81
CA VAL A 342 1.31 14.47 -13.52
C VAL A 342 0.66 15.83 -13.73
N LEU A 343 -0.40 16.09 -12.99
CA LEU A 343 -0.99 17.43 -12.89
C LEU A 343 -0.85 17.90 -11.44
N PRO A 344 0.06 18.87 -11.16
CA PRO A 344 0.29 19.37 -9.82
C PRO A 344 -0.96 20.00 -9.21
N ILE A 345 -1.27 19.66 -7.95
CA ILE A 345 -2.44 20.17 -7.23
C ILE A 345 -2.41 21.69 -7.02
N GLU A 346 -1.23 22.29 -7.09
CA GLU A 346 -1.05 23.76 -7.00
C GLU A 346 -1.74 24.52 -8.15
N ARG A 347 -2.08 23.85 -9.25
CA ARG A 347 -2.87 24.42 -10.34
C ARG A 347 -4.38 24.44 -10.08
N TYR A 348 -4.82 23.72 -9.05
CA TYR A 348 -6.20 23.87 -8.56
C TYR A 348 -6.38 25.29 -7.94
N PRO A 349 -7.47 26.04 -8.19
CA PRO A 349 -8.73 25.60 -8.78
C PRO A 349 -8.94 25.95 -10.27
N GLN A 350 -7.92 26.17 -11.09
CA GLN A 350 -8.07 26.47 -12.52
C GLN A 350 -8.65 25.25 -13.27
N VAL A 351 -9.70 25.45 -14.08
CA VAL A 351 -10.41 24.34 -14.75
C VAL A 351 -9.65 23.83 -15.97
N GLU A 352 -9.09 24.73 -16.75
CA GLU A 352 -8.44 24.45 -18.04
C GLU A 352 -7.34 23.38 -17.96
N PRO A 353 -6.42 23.39 -16.97
CA PRO A 353 -5.37 22.36 -16.89
C PRO A 353 -5.93 20.94 -16.74
N MET A 354 -7.02 20.77 -15.98
CA MET A 354 -7.67 19.48 -15.82
C MET A 354 -8.42 19.06 -17.09
N LEU A 355 -9.13 20.00 -17.71
CA LEU A 355 -9.85 19.76 -18.96
C LEU A 355 -8.90 19.32 -20.08
N ASP A 356 -7.75 20.01 -20.23
CA ASP A 356 -6.72 19.67 -21.21
C ASP A 356 -6.10 18.29 -20.92
N ALA A 357 -5.81 18.01 -19.66
CA ALA A 357 -5.25 16.73 -19.23
C ALA A 357 -6.21 15.56 -19.50
N LEU A 358 -7.50 15.70 -19.15
CA LEU A 358 -8.52 14.68 -19.40
C LEU A 358 -8.74 14.43 -20.89
N ALA A 359 -8.77 15.47 -21.71
CA ALA A 359 -8.93 15.33 -23.16
C ALA A 359 -7.75 14.60 -23.82
N ALA A 360 -6.53 14.82 -23.34
CA ALA A 360 -5.33 14.18 -23.85
C ALA A 360 -5.12 12.76 -23.31
N LEU A 361 -5.69 12.43 -22.16
CA LEU A 361 -5.36 11.24 -21.36
C LEU A 361 -5.54 9.91 -22.11
N PRO A 362 -6.64 9.66 -22.84
CA PRO A 362 -6.83 8.36 -23.54
C PRO A 362 -5.78 8.08 -24.63
N GLY A 363 -5.14 9.13 -25.17
CA GLY A 363 -4.08 9.02 -26.19
C GLY A 363 -2.65 8.95 -25.60
N ARG A 364 -2.49 8.97 -24.30
CA ARG A 364 -1.17 8.89 -23.64
C ARG A 364 -0.60 7.48 -23.68
N ALA A 365 0.72 7.38 -23.57
CA ALA A 365 1.42 6.11 -23.49
C ALA A 365 1.02 5.31 -22.23
N ARG A 366 1.05 4.00 -22.37
CA ARG A 366 0.85 3.06 -21.23
C ARG A 366 2.16 2.90 -20.44
N PRO A 367 2.11 2.60 -19.15
CA PRO A 367 3.30 2.37 -18.33
C PRO A 367 4.29 1.35 -18.90
N SER A 368 3.81 0.25 -19.51
CA SER A 368 4.66 -0.77 -20.12
C SER A 368 5.53 -0.26 -21.26
N MET A 369 5.15 0.83 -21.91
CA MET A 369 5.91 1.43 -23.02
C MET A 369 7.15 2.19 -22.55
N ALA A 370 7.29 2.46 -21.27
CA ALA A 370 8.45 3.15 -20.69
C ALA A 370 9.71 2.27 -20.62
N GLY A 371 9.55 0.93 -20.74
CA GLY A 371 10.68 0.00 -20.76
C GLY A 371 11.50 -0.05 -19.46
N VAL A 372 10.88 0.17 -18.32
CA VAL A 372 11.54 0.05 -17.01
C VAL A 372 11.60 -1.41 -16.59
N ASP A 373 12.84 -1.93 -16.48
CA ASP A 373 13.08 -3.31 -16.08
C ASP A 373 12.64 -3.58 -14.64
N ASN A 374 12.17 -4.80 -14.38
CA ASN A 374 11.78 -5.29 -13.05
C ASN A 374 10.77 -4.38 -12.31
N LEU A 375 10.00 -3.58 -13.05
CA LEU A 375 9.07 -2.61 -12.49
C LEU A 375 8.04 -3.27 -11.53
N LEU A 376 7.52 -4.44 -11.91
CA LEU A 376 6.45 -5.16 -11.20
C LEU A 376 6.88 -6.54 -10.69
N SER A 377 8.16 -6.75 -10.41
CA SER A 377 8.72 -8.03 -9.93
C SER A 377 8.58 -8.26 -8.43
N GLY A 378 7.94 -7.34 -7.70
CA GLY A 378 7.99 -7.31 -6.23
C GLY A 378 7.51 -8.59 -5.55
N ILE A 379 6.47 -9.20 -6.05
CA ILE A 379 5.93 -10.45 -5.49
C ILE A 379 6.89 -11.62 -5.74
N GLU A 380 7.37 -11.77 -6.96
CA GLU A 380 8.26 -12.85 -7.39
C GLU A 380 9.61 -12.80 -6.65
N VAL A 381 10.15 -11.59 -6.45
CA VAL A 381 11.39 -11.38 -5.68
C VAL A 381 11.20 -11.75 -4.21
N ILE A 382 10.09 -11.33 -3.59
CA ILE A 382 9.77 -11.70 -2.20
C ILE A 382 9.60 -13.22 -2.06
N GLU A 383 8.90 -13.86 -2.98
CA GLU A 383 8.74 -15.33 -2.98
C GLU A 383 10.08 -16.05 -3.06
N THR A 384 10.96 -15.61 -3.96
CA THR A 384 12.31 -16.18 -4.11
C THR A 384 13.12 -15.98 -2.84
N ARG A 385 13.08 -14.78 -2.26
CA ARG A 385 13.82 -14.49 -1.04
C ARG A 385 13.32 -15.27 0.16
N VAL A 386 12.01 -15.45 0.30
CA VAL A 386 11.43 -16.32 1.34
C VAL A 386 11.87 -17.77 1.15
N GLU A 387 11.90 -18.28 -0.09
CA GLU A 387 12.40 -19.63 -0.38
C GLU A 387 13.86 -19.81 0.04
N GLU A 388 14.72 -18.86 -0.25
CA GLU A 388 16.13 -18.86 0.16
C GLU A 388 16.27 -18.89 1.69
N ILE A 389 15.55 -17.99 2.40
CA ILE A 389 15.58 -17.90 3.86
C ILE A 389 15.12 -19.24 4.49
N LEU A 390 14.00 -19.78 4.03
CA LEU A 390 13.47 -21.03 4.55
C LEU A 390 14.39 -22.22 4.25
N SER A 391 15.01 -22.26 3.07
CA SER A 391 15.94 -23.34 2.66
C SER A 391 17.27 -23.32 3.41
N ALA A 392 17.74 -22.14 3.85
CA ALA A 392 18.99 -22.00 4.60
C ALA A 392 18.87 -22.48 6.05
N ARG A 393 17.68 -22.72 6.59
CA ARG A 393 17.48 -23.13 7.98
C ARG A 393 17.82 -24.60 8.21
N PRO A 394 18.51 -24.95 9.30
CA PRO A 394 18.89 -26.34 9.62
C PRO A 394 17.69 -27.30 9.67
N ARG A 395 16.52 -26.85 10.09
CA ARG A 395 15.27 -27.63 10.18
C ARG A 395 14.78 -28.11 8.80
N PHE A 396 14.97 -27.32 7.74
CA PHE A 396 14.54 -27.68 6.38
C PHE A 396 15.59 -28.49 5.60
N GLN A 397 16.87 -28.35 5.93
CA GLN A 397 17.93 -29.15 5.32
C GLN A 397 17.82 -30.63 5.68
N GLN A 398 17.33 -30.96 6.88
CA GLN A 398 17.09 -32.36 7.28
C GLN A 398 15.95 -33.04 6.49
N GLN A 399 14.96 -32.27 6.02
CA GLN A 399 13.83 -32.82 5.23
C GLN A 399 14.22 -33.13 3.79
N ARG A 400 15.04 -32.30 3.14
CA ARG A 400 15.56 -32.61 1.79
C ARG A 400 16.50 -33.85 1.79
N ARG A 401 17.19 -34.14 2.90
CA ARG A 401 18.05 -35.33 3.05
C ARG A 401 17.29 -36.62 3.34
N SER A 402 16.06 -36.54 3.84
CA SER A 402 15.22 -37.72 4.12
C SER A 402 14.21 -38.03 3.00
N ALA A 403 14.14 -37.20 1.95
CA ALA A 403 13.27 -37.38 0.78
C ALA A 403 14.03 -37.85 -0.48
N VAL A 404 15.32 -38.12 -0.36
CA VAL A 404 16.19 -38.79 -1.33
C VAL A 404 16.61 -40.17 -0.76
#